data_a1343989edf236b26e38446d928e3795
#
_entry.id   a1343989edf236b26e38446d928e3795
#
_cell.length_a   1.000
_cell.length_b   1.000
_cell.length_c   1.000
_cell.angle_alpha   90.00
_cell.angle_beta   90.00
_cell.angle_gamma   90.00
#
_symmetry.space_group_name_H-M   'P 1'
#
loop_
_entity.id
_entity.type
_entity.pdbx_description
1 polymer ?
#
loop_
_entity_poly.entity_id
_entity_poly.type
_entity_poly.pdbx_seq_one_letter_code
_entity_poly.pdbx_strand_id
1 'polypeptide(L)'
;MNFSNALECIKNGLCMKREGWNGKDQFVFLVHGSQFEVNREPLNTIFQMGTKVTYRPHIDMKYQDGSVGVWLASMGDIMADDWVSCEKWQA
;
A
#
# COMPACT_ATOMS: atom_id res chain seq x y z
N MET A 1 17.20 6.61 -2.91
CA MET A 1 16.62 7.94 -2.67
C MET A 1 16.06 8.02 -1.26
N ASN A 2 15.78 9.21 -0.78
CA ASN A 2 15.18 9.37 0.54
C ASN A 2 13.68 9.08 0.49
N PHE A 3 13.05 9.03 1.68
CA PHE A 3 11.63 8.70 1.76
C PHE A 3 10.73 9.76 1.12
N SER A 4 11.09 11.03 1.19
CA SER A 4 10.30 12.09 0.57
C SER A 4 10.14 11.83 -0.93
N ASN A 5 11.22 11.48 -1.60
CA ASN A 5 11.19 11.15 -3.01
C ASN A 5 10.46 9.84 -3.28
N ALA A 6 10.67 8.84 -2.41
CA ALA A 6 9.96 7.57 -2.53
C ALA A 6 8.45 7.76 -2.40
N LEU A 7 8.02 8.55 -1.44
CA LEU A 7 6.59 8.83 -1.24
C LEU A 7 5.98 9.52 -2.45
N GLU A 8 6.70 10.45 -3.04
CA GLU A 8 6.23 11.10 -4.27
C GLU A 8 6.06 10.08 -5.40
N CYS A 9 7.01 9.17 -5.54
CA CYS A 9 6.90 8.09 -6.52
C CYS A 9 5.69 7.19 -6.23
N ILE A 10 5.46 6.83 -4.98
CA ILE A 10 4.31 6.02 -4.58
C ILE A 10 3.01 6.72 -4.98
N LYS A 11 2.91 8.01 -4.68
CA LYS A 11 1.72 8.79 -5.03
C LYS A 11 1.49 8.87 -6.54
N ASN A 12 2.53 8.74 -7.32
CA ASN A 12 2.45 8.71 -8.77
C ASN A 12 2.24 7.30 -9.34
N GLY A 13 2.01 6.32 -8.49
CA GLY A 13 1.66 4.96 -8.92
C GLY A 13 2.83 4.01 -9.09
N LEU A 14 4.03 4.39 -8.65
CA LEU A 14 5.20 3.52 -8.74
C LEU A 14 5.28 2.61 -7.51
N CYS A 15 5.79 1.41 -7.73
CA CYS A 15 6.14 0.51 -6.63
C CYS A 15 7.52 0.88 -6.11
N MET A 16 7.67 0.91 -4.79
CA MET A 16 8.92 1.29 -4.14
C MET A 16 9.31 0.26 -3.10
N LYS A 17 10.60 0.13 -2.88
CA LYS A 17 11.14 -0.76 -1.84
C LYS A 17 12.42 -0.18 -1.28
N ARG A 18 12.85 -0.72 -0.14
CA ARG A 18 14.16 -0.41 0.42
C ARG A 18 15.12 -1.56 0.14
N GLU A 19 16.33 -1.21 -0.27
CA GLU A 19 17.36 -2.23 -0.46
C GLU A 19 17.70 -2.95 0.84
N GLY A 20 17.58 -2.27 1.97
CA GLY A 20 17.88 -2.83 3.28
C GLY A 20 16.82 -3.76 3.86
N TRP A 21 15.69 -3.93 3.18
CA TRP A 21 14.67 -4.86 3.68
C TRP A 21 15.14 -6.31 3.54
N ASN A 22 14.81 -7.12 4.56
CA ASN A 22 15.20 -8.53 4.56
C ASN A 22 14.33 -9.41 3.69
N GLY A 23 13.11 -9.01 3.45
CA GLY A 23 12.17 -9.79 2.65
C GLY A 23 12.39 -9.57 1.17
N LYS A 24 12.48 -10.67 0.42
CA LYS A 24 12.58 -10.60 -1.04
C LYS A 24 11.23 -10.29 -1.64
N ASP A 25 11.25 -9.57 -2.75
CA ASP A 25 10.05 -9.29 -3.53
C ASP A 25 8.97 -8.57 -2.73
N GLN A 26 9.38 -7.81 -1.72
CA GLN A 26 8.49 -6.94 -0.99
C GLN A 26 8.54 -5.55 -1.59
N PHE A 27 7.38 -4.92 -1.72
CA PHE A 27 7.31 -3.53 -2.18
C PHE A 27 6.02 -2.90 -1.68
N VAL A 28 6.00 -1.57 -1.69
CA VAL A 28 4.84 -0.79 -1.29
C VAL A 28 4.28 -0.07 -2.51
N PHE A 29 2.99 0.20 -2.49
CA PHE A 29 2.30 0.79 -3.62
C PHE A 29 1.04 1.49 -3.16
N LEU A 30 0.55 2.41 -3.98
CA LEU A 30 -0.67 3.15 -3.69
C LEU A 30 -1.89 2.32 -4.07
N VAL A 31 -2.83 2.22 -3.14
CA VAL A 31 -4.18 1.73 -3.43
C VAL A 31 -5.10 2.93 -3.51
N HIS A 32 -5.70 3.13 -4.67
CA HIS A 32 -6.61 4.24 -4.88
C HIS A 32 -7.90 4.03 -4.09
N GLY A 33 -8.51 5.13 -3.70
CA GLY A 33 -9.79 5.08 -3.03
C GLY A 33 -10.87 4.51 -3.93
N SER A 34 -11.90 3.94 -3.32
CA SER A 34 -13.03 3.40 -4.03
C SER A 34 -14.32 3.71 -3.30
N GLN A 35 -15.42 3.67 -4.03
CA GLN A 35 -16.76 3.81 -3.46
C GLN A 35 -17.58 2.57 -3.81
N PHE A 36 -18.30 2.05 -2.83
CA PHE A 36 -19.08 0.85 -3.04
C PHE A 36 -20.30 0.83 -2.11
N GLU A 37 -21.26 -0.02 -2.42
CA GLU A 37 -22.42 -0.24 -1.57
C GLU A 37 -22.16 -1.40 -0.63
N VAL A 38 -22.54 -1.22 0.64
CA VAL A 38 -22.39 -2.27 1.65
C VAL A 38 -23.27 -3.45 1.30
N ASN A 39 -22.67 -4.64 1.14
CA ASN A 39 -23.41 -5.84 0.78
C ASN A 39 -22.90 -7.11 1.46
N ARG A 40 -21.89 -7.01 2.31
CA ARG A 40 -21.32 -8.19 3.00
C ARG A 40 -20.59 -7.79 4.28
N GLU A 41 -20.24 -8.82 5.04
CA GLU A 41 -19.46 -8.65 6.28
C GLU A 41 -18.06 -8.10 5.99
N PRO A 42 -17.50 -7.36 6.94
CA PRO A 42 -18.09 -6.99 8.24
C PRO A 42 -18.96 -5.72 8.17
N LEU A 43 -18.98 -5.01 7.04
CA LEU A 43 -19.61 -3.71 6.95
C LEU A 43 -21.13 -3.78 7.10
N ASN A 44 -21.76 -4.89 6.68
CA ASN A 44 -23.20 -5.03 6.81
C ASN A 44 -23.68 -5.20 8.26
N THR A 45 -22.77 -5.40 9.21
CA THR A 45 -23.10 -5.41 10.63
C THR A 45 -22.92 -4.04 11.28
N ILE A 46 -22.31 -3.11 10.55
CA ILE A 46 -22.01 -1.77 11.04
C ILE A 46 -22.89 -0.74 10.35
N PHE A 47 -23.07 -0.91 9.05
CA PHE A 47 -23.88 -0.02 8.23
C PHE A 47 -25.08 -0.78 7.66
N GLN A 48 -26.13 -0.04 7.37
CA GLN A 48 -27.30 -0.60 6.71
C GLN A 48 -26.93 -1.07 5.30
N MET A 49 -27.54 -2.17 4.86
CA MET A 49 -27.33 -2.67 3.50
C MET A 49 -27.63 -1.59 2.47
N GLY A 50 -26.80 -1.48 1.45
CA GLY A 50 -26.94 -0.49 0.40
C GLY A 50 -26.35 0.88 0.74
N THR A 51 -25.81 1.07 1.95
CA THR A 51 -25.13 2.31 2.30
C THR A 51 -23.90 2.47 1.42
N LYS A 52 -23.70 3.66 0.87
CA LYS A 52 -22.50 3.97 0.11
C LYS A 52 -21.37 4.30 1.06
N VAL A 53 -20.23 3.62 0.88
CA VAL A 53 -19.04 3.81 1.70
C VAL A 53 -17.88 4.15 0.78
N THR A 54 -17.07 5.10 1.21
CA THR A 54 -15.86 5.48 0.51
C THR A 54 -14.65 4.94 1.27
N TYR A 55 -13.86 4.09 0.63
CA TYR A 55 -12.55 3.72 1.13
C TYR A 55 -11.55 4.78 0.72
N ARG A 56 -10.79 5.26 1.70
CA ARG A 56 -9.75 6.26 1.44
C ARG A 56 -8.55 5.61 0.76
N PRO A 57 -7.81 6.36 -0.07
CA PRO A 57 -6.55 5.86 -0.59
C PRO A 57 -5.59 5.55 0.55
N HIS A 58 -4.77 4.53 0.35
CA HIS A 58 -3.78 4.11 1.35
C HIS A 58 -2.63 3.40 0.66
N ILE A 59 -1.59 3.12 1.42
CA ILE A 59 -0.42 2.41 0.90
C ILE A 59 -0.46 1.00 1.45
N ASP A 60 -0.36 0.04 0.56
CA ASP A 60 -0.24 -1.38 0.91
C ASP A 60 1.18 -1.87 0.68
N MET A 61 1.53 -2.94 1.36
CA MET A 61 2.75 -3.70 1.09
C MET A 61 2.37 -5.06 0.53
N LYS A 62 3.06 -5.45 -0.54
CA LYS A 62 3.05 -6.82 -1.01
C LYS A 62 4.17 -7.55 -0.30
N TYR A 63 3.83 -8.57 0.45
CA TYR A 63 4.77 -9.34 1.25
C TYR A 63 5.42 -10.45 0.43
N GLN A 64 6.48 -11.01 0.99
CA GLN A 64 7.25 -12.07 0.33
C GLN A 64 6.39 -13.28 -0.04
N ASP A 65 5.40 -13.61 0.79
CA ASP A 65 4.51 -14.75 0.54
C ASP A 65 3.41 -14.46 -0.48
N GLY A 66 3.39 -13.26 -1.04
CA GLY A 66 2.39 -12.85 -2.01
C GLY A 66 1.16 -12.19 -1.41
N SER A 67 1.00 -12.20 -0.10
CA SER A 67 -0.11 -11.50 0.54
C SER A 67 0.08 -9.99 0.50
N VAL A 68 -1.01 -9.27 0.68
CA VAL A 68 -1.03 -7.81 0.65
C VAL A 68 -1.74 -7.32 1.91
N GLY A 69 -1.19 -6.30 2.51
CA GLY A 69 -1.80 -5.67 3.68
C GLY A 69 -1.44 -4.20 3.77
N VAL A 70 -2.15 -3.50 4.63
CA VAL A 70 -1.88 -2.08 4.84
C VAL A 70 -0.47 -1.89 5.38
N TRP A 71 0.27 -0.97 4.78
CA TRP A 71 1.63 -0.68 5.20
C TRP A 71 1.66 0.51 6.15
N LEU A 72 2.44 0.37 7.21
CA LEU A 72 2.73 1.46 8.13
C LEU A 72 4.24 1.67 8.12
N ALA A 73 4.67 2.88 7.74
CA ALA A 73 6.08 3.20 7.69
C ALA A 73 6.66 3.26 9.10
N SER A 74 7.74 2.52 9.33
CA SER A 74 8.49 2.64 10.57
C SER A 74 9.34 3.91 10.54
N MET A 75 9.86 4.30 11.69
CA MET A 75 10.79 5.43 11.74
C MET A 75 12.03 5.12 10.88
N GLY A 76 12.50 3.88 10.92
CA GLY A 76 13.61 3.47 10.07
C GLY A 76 13.31 3.63 8.58
N ASP A 77 12.10 3.31 8.16
CA ASP A 77 11.69 3.47 6.77
C ASP A 77 11.63 4.96 6.37
N ILE A 78 11.11 5.78 7.26
CA ILE A 78 10.97 7.22 7.01
C ILE A 78 12.33 7.90 6.89
N MET A 79 13.29 7.48 7.70
CA MET A 79 14.62 8.08 7.75
C MET A 79 15.63 7.45 6.79
N ALA A 80 15.24 6.41 6.08
CA ALA A 80 16.15 5.68 5.19
C ALA A 80 16.43 6.44 3.90
N ASP A 81 17.62 6.21 3.37
CA ASP A 81 18.08 6.78 2.10
C ASP A 81 18.26 5.71 1.01
N ASP A 82 17.87 4.49 1.29
CA ASP A 82 18.06 3.34 0.40
C ASP A 82 16.80 2.95 -0.38
N TRP A 83 15.87 3.87 -0.51
CA TRP A 83 14.68 3.65 -1.29
C TRP A 83 14.99 3.57 -2.78
N VAL A 84 14.41 2.59 -3.45
CA VAL A 84 14.55 2.40 -4.89
C VAL A 84 13.21 2.02 -5.49
N SER A 85 13.02 2.36 -6.75
CA SER A 85 11.86 1.86 -7.48
C SER A 85 12.07 0.39 -7.81
N CYS A 86 11.00 -0.35 -7.84
CA CYS A 86 11.04 -1.74 -8.26
C CYS A 86 10.16 -1.91 -9.48
N GLU A 87 10.52 -2.87 -10.30
CA GLU A 87 9.66 -3.23 -11.40
C GLU A 87 8.39 -3.84 -10.84
N LYS A 88 7.28 -3.41 -11.38
CA LYS A 88 6.03 -4.07 -11.08
C LYS A 88 6.16 -5.53 -11.49
N TRP A 89 5.52 -6.39 -10.72
CA TRP A 89 5.48 -7.78 -11.08
C TRP A 89 5.01 -7.92 -12.53
N GLN A 90 5.57 -8.87 -13.18
CA GLN A 90 5.17 -9.19 -14.52
C GLN A 90 4.19 -10.35 -14.42
N ALA A 91 3.01 -10.14 -14.89
CA ALA A 91 1.99 -11.18 -14.84
C ALA A 91 2.44 -12.42 -15.59
#